data_3c6597434b7c0037fbc81183e1d03b32
#
_entry.id   3c6597434b7c0037fbc81183e1d03b32
#
_cell.length_a   1.000
_cell.length_b   1.000
_cell.length_c   1.000
_cell.angle_alpha   90.00
_cell.angle_beta   90.00
_cell.angle_gamma   90.00
#
_symmetry.space_group_name_H-M   'P 1'
#
loop_
_entity.id
_entity.type
_entity.pdbx_description
1 polymer ?
#
loop_
_entity_poly.entity_id
_entity_poly.type
_entity_poly.pdbx_seq_one_letter_code
_entity_poly.pdbx_strand_id
1 'polypeptide(L)'
;MKKKILLRGPLLTRSGYGEQARFALRSLRAHEDKFDIFIQPLEWGKTSWVNDLNEERDWIDQIIEKSIFFIQQGGKFDYSLQVTVPNEFEDIATTNIGYTAGIETTKVAPQWLEKSNIMDRLIVVSNHSKEVFEKSVYTAINQTTKEETPYILQTPIDVVNYPVKRYENLPEVELDLEYDFNFLCVSQMGPRKNIPN
;
A
#
# COMPACT_ATOMS: atom_id res chain seq x y z
N MET A 1 -0.75 0.67 27.96
CA MET A 1 -0.66 1.87 27.09
C MET A 1 -0.80 1.39 25.65
N LYS A 2 -1.64 2.02 24.84
CA LYS A 2 -1.78 1.67 23.42
C LYS A 2 -0.49 1.98 22.67
N LYS A 3 -0.14 1.18 21.69
CA LYS A 3 0.99 1.42 20.80
C LYS A 3 0.61 2.44 19.72
N LYS A 4 1.47 3.40 19.47
CA LYS A 4 1.26 4.43 18.43
C LYS A 4 1.65 3.88 17.07
N ILE A 5 0.69 3.83 16.15
CA ILE A 5 0.91 3.35 14.79
C ILE A 5 0.58 4.44 13.77
N LEU A 6 1.53 4.74 12.90
CA LEU A 6 1.33 5.64 11.76
C LEU A 6 0.99 4.82 10.51
N LEU A 7 -0.20 5.01 9.96
CA LEU A 7 -0.53 4.55 8.62
C LEU A 7 -0.13 5.63 7.60
N ARG A 8 0.79 5.31 6.72
CA ARG A 8 1.24 6.18 5.64
C ARG A 8 0.81 5.60 4.30
N GLY A 9 0.01 6.32 3.52
CA GLY A 9 -0.48 5.84 2.23
C GLY A 9 -1.50 6.77 1.58
N PRO A 10 -1.89 6.51 0.31
CA PRO A 10 -2.76 7.39 -0.47
C PRO A 10 -4.25 7.20 -0.16
N LEU A 11 -4.63 7.07 1.10
CA LEU A 11 -5.97 6.69 1.54
C LEU A 11 -7.10 7.63 1.09
N LEU A 12 -6.79 8.88 0.74
CA LEU A 12 -7.77 9.84 0.24
C LEU A 12 -7.93 9.80 -1.29
N THR A 13 -7.22 8.92 -1.99
CA THR A 13 -7.27 8.86 -3.45
C THR A 13 -8.16 7.74 -3.98
N ARG A 14 -8.78 7.96 -5.15
CA ARG A 14 -9.53 6.92 -5.88
C ARG A 14 -8.56 6.08 -6.73
N SER A 15 -7.69 5.33 -6.06
CA SER A 15 -6.71 4.44 -6.67
C SER A 15 -6.72 3.07 -6.01
N GLY A 16 -6.10 2.06 -6.65
CA GLY A 16 -5.94 0.73 -6.05
C GLY A 16 -5.16 0.78 -4.73
N TYR A 17 -4.07 1.55 -4.67
CA TYR A 17 -3.34 1.78 -3.42
C TYR A 17 -4.14 2.57 -2.39
N GLY A 18 -4.99 3.51 -2.83
CA GLY A 18 -5.92 4.20 -1.94
C GLY A 18 -6.90 3.25 -1.27
N GLU A 19 -7.48 2.32 -2.03
CA GLU A 19 -8.37 1.29 -1.47
C GLU A 19 -7.62 0.35 -0.53
N GLN A 20 -6.44 -0.10 -0.91
CA GLN A 20 -5.56 -0.93 -0.05
C GLN A 20 -5.24 -0.22 1.27
N ALA A 21 -4.90 1.08 1.23
CA ALA A 21 -4.64 1.87 2.42
C ALA A 21 -5.89 2.00 3.32
N ARG A 22 -7.09 2.20 2.73
CA ARG A 22 -8.34 2.21 3.49
C ARG A 22 -8.66 0.85 4.12
N PHE A 23 -8.41 -0.26 3.44
CA PHE A 23 -8.56 -1.59 4.04
C PHE A 23 -7.60 -1.81 5.22
N ALA A 24 -6.33 -1.41 5.07
CA ALA A 24 -5.36 -1.45 6.15
C ALA A 24 -5.82 -0.58 7.34
N LEU A 25 -6.35 0.61 7.07
CA LEU A 25 -6.88 1.50 8.10
C LEU A 25 -8.07 0.89 8.85
N ARG A 26 -9.03 0.30 8.13
CA ARG A 26 -10.18 -0.39 8.74
C ARG A 26 -9.76 -1.56 9.60
N SER A 27 -8.70 -2.30 9.18
CA SER A 27 -8.10 -3.36 10.00
C SER A 27 -7.51 -2.82 11.30
N LEU A 28 -6.79 -1.70 11.24
CA LEU A 28 -6.26 -1.04 12.45
C LEU A 28 -7.39 -0.52 13.34
N ARG A 29 -8.46 0.05 12.76
CA ARG A 29 -9.63 0.53 13.49
C ARG A 29 -10.31 -0.58 14.29
N ALA A 30 -10.38 -1.79 13.74
CA ALA A 30 -10.91 -2.95 14.45
C ALA A 30 -10.07 -3.36 15.68
N HIS A 31 -8.88 -2.76 15.85
CA HIS A 31 -7.96 -3.01 16.96
C HIS A 31 -7.56 -1.73 17.70
N GLU A 32 -8.46 -0.75 17.76
CA GLU A 32 -8.23 0.49 18.52
C GLU A 32 -8.03 0.27 20.02
N ASP A 33 -8.40 -0.89 20.55
CA ASP A 33 -8.04 -1.31 21.91
C ASP A 33 -6.52 -1.43 22.12
N LYS A 34 -5.77 -1.79 21.06
CA LYS A 34 -4.32 -2.02 21.08
C LYS A 34 -3.54 -0.83 20.53
N PHE A 35 -4.09 -0.14 19.52
CA PHE A 35 -3.39 0.90 18.79
C PHE A 35 -4.00 2.28 19.00
N ASP A 36 -3.13 3.26 19.12
CA ASP A 36 -3.43 4.68 18.95
C ASP A 36 -3.02 5.05 17.51
N ILE A 37 -4.02 5.25 16.64
CA ILE A 37 -3.85 5.33 15.20
C ILE A 37 -3.56 6.77 14.79
N PHE A 38 -2.58 6.93 13.90
CA PHE A 38 -2.18 8.17 13.23
C PHE A 38 -2.15 7.94 11.72
N ILE A 39 -2.34 8.99 10.93
CA ILE A 39 -2.41 8.91 9.48
C ILE A 39 -1.53 9.98 8.85
N GLN A 40 -0.78 9.59 7.82
CA GLN A 40 -0.08 10.47 6.89
C GLN A 40 -0.55 10.18 5.47
N PRO A 41 -1.45 11.01 4.91
CA PRO A 41 -1.90 10.85 3.53
C PRO A 41 -0.75 11.09 2.55
N LEU A 42 -0.71 10.27 1.50
CA LEU A 42 0.17 10.48 0.34
C LEU A 42 -0.66 10.90 -0.86
N GLU A 43 -0.08 11.72 -1.72
CA GLU A 43 -0.59 11.95 -3.07
C GLU A 43 -0.32 10.72 -3.95
N TRP A 44 -1.16 10.49 -4.95
CA TRP A 44 -1.03 9.36 -5.85
C TRP A 44 -1.22 9.79 -7.31
N GLY A 45 -0.18 10.35 -7.89
CA GLY A 45 -0.17 10.82 -9.26
C GLY A 45 -1.38 11.72 -9.58
N LYS A 46 -1.94 11.54 -10.78
CA LYS A 46 -3.11 12.31 -11.24
C LYS A 46 -4.44 11.57 -10.96
N THR A 47 -4.63 11.07 -9.77
CA THR A 47 -5.88 10.42 -9.36
C THR A 47 -6.84 11.41 -8.74
N SER A 48 -8.16 11.13 -8.86
CA SER A 48 -9.17 11.89 -8.15
C SER A 48 -9.17 11.56 -6.66
N TRP A 49 -9.71 12.48 -5.85
CA TRP A 49 -9.84 12.33 -4.43
C TRP A 49 -11.19 11.70 -4.04
N VAL A 50 -11.22 11.06 -2.88
CA VAL A 50 -12.47 10.61 -2.26
C VAL A 50 -13.11 11.81 -1.58
N ASN A 51 -14.22 12.27 -2.14
CA ASN A 51 -14.96 13.44 -1.64
C ASN A 51 -16.29 13.04 -0.96
N ASP A 52 -16.49 11.75 -0.71
CA ASP A 52 -17.71 11.27 -0.09
C ASP A 52 -17.74 11.73 1.38
N LEU A 53 -18.77 12.50 1.73
CA LEU A 53 -19.01 12.94 3.10
C LEU A 53 -19.77 11.82 3.83
N ASN A 54 -19.07 11.11 4.70
CA ASN A 54 -19.61 10.05 5.52
C ASN A 54 -18.80 9.88 6.80
N GLU A 55 -19.31 9.07 7.73
CA GLU A 55 -18.68 8.86 9.05
C GLU A 55 -17.22 8.37 8.97
N GLU A 56 -16.87 7.55 7.95
CA GLU A 56 -15.49 7.08 7.75
C GLU A 56 -14.59 8.25 7.36
N ARG A 57 -15.07 9.14 6.49
CA ARG A 57 -14.31 10.31 6.07
C ARG A 57 -14.10 11.29 7.22
N ASP A 58 -15.14 11.58 7.98
CA ASP A 58 -15.04 12.45 9.15
C ASP A 58 -14.06 11.91 10.18
N TRP A 59 -14.07 10.59 10.41
CA TRP A 59 -13.12 9.93 11.30
C TRP A 59 -11.68 10.00 10.76
N ILE A 60 -11.47 9.82 9.46
CA ILE A 60 -10.16 9.96 8.82
C ILE A 60 -9.63 11.39 8.99
N ASP A 61 -10.44 12.40 8.73
CA ASP A 61 -10.05 13.80 8.83
C ASP A 61 -9.65 14.17 10.26
N GLN A 62 -10.40 13.72 11.27
CA GLN A 62 -10.04 13.90 12.69
C GLN A 62 -8.70 13.27 13.05
N ILE A 63 -8.41 12.07 12.52
CA ILE A 63 -7.11 11.41 12.77
C ILE A 63 -5.98 12.14 12.04
N ILE A 64 -6.21 12.67 10.85
CA ILE A 64 -5.21 13.47 10.14
C ILE A 64 -4.86 14.72 10.94
N GLU A 65 -5.84 15.45 11.46
CA GLU A 65 -5.63 16.61 12.32
C GLU A 65 -4.83 16.26 13.58
N LYS A 66 -5.24 15.19 14.27
CA LYS A 66 -4.51 14.63 15.42
C LYS A 66 -3.06 14.31 15.07
N SER A 67 -2.83 13.71 13.89
CA SER A 67 -1.51 13.29 13.44
C SER A 67 -0.60 14.47 13.16
N ILE A 68 -1.11 15.51 12.50
CA ILE A 68 -0.38 16.75 12.23
C ILE A 68 0.07 17.38 13.56
N PHE A 69 -0.86 17.52 14.51
CA PHE A 69 -0.56 18.08 15.81
C PHE A 69 0.49 17.27 16.58
N PHE A 70 0.36 15.95 16.60
CA PHE A 70 1.31 15.06 17.26
C PHE A 70 2.72 15.14 16.66
N ILE A 71 2.83 15.18 15.33
CA ILE A 71 4.12 15.30 14.62
C ILE A 71 4.75 16.67 14.90
N GLN A 72 3.98 17.76 14.90
CA GLN A 72 4.48 19.10 15.19
C GLN A 72 5.05 19.22 16.61
N GLN A 73 4.58 18.41 17.54
CA GLN A 73 5.12 18.34 18.91
C GLN A 73 6.34 17.42 19.05
N GLY A 74 6.88 16.89 17.95
CA GLY A 74 8.00 15.95 17.97
C GLY A 74 7.62 14.55 18.42
N GLY A 75 6.35 14.19 18.29
CA GLY A 75 5.84 12.85 18.62
C GLY A 75 6.53 11.75 17.82
N LYS A 76 6.76 10.59 18.47
CA LYS A 76 7.38 9.41 17.86
C LYS A 76 6.41 8.24 17.82
N PHE A 77 6.53 7.41 16.77
CA PHE A 77 5.68 6.25 16.56
C PHE A 77 6.40 4.96 16.96
N ASP A 78 5.65 4.02 17.55
CA ASP A 78 6.14 2.66 17.81
C ASP A 78 6.20 1.87 16.50
N TYR A 79 5.18 2.04 15.64
CA TYR A 79 5.04 1.34 14.36
C TYR A 79 4.72 2.30 13.23
N SER A 80 5.20 1.98 12.03
CA SER A 80 4.65 2.50 10.78
C SER A 80 4.12 1.35 9.92
N LEU A 81 2.96 1.56 9.27
CA LEU A 81 2.44 0.73 8.20
C LEU A 81 2.36 1.59 6.94
N GLN A 82 3.25 1.33 5.99
CA GLN A 82 3.43 2.15 4.80
C GLN A 82 2.85 1.44 3.58
N VAL A 83 1.67 1.90 3.14
CA VAL A 83 0.92 1.31 2.03
C VAL A 83 1.21 2.10 0.76
N THR A 84 2.31 1.76 0.09
CA THR A 84 2.78 2.47 -1.10
C THR A 84 3.75 1.60 -1.91
N VAL A 85 4.32 2.14 -2.99
CA VAL A 85 5.40 1.50 -3.75
C VAL A 85 6.72 1.54 -2.96
N PRO A 86 7.57 0.52 -3.04
CA PRO A 86 8.75 0.41 -2.19
C PRO A 86 9.73 1.59 -2.27
N ASN A 87 9.86 2.24 -3.42
CA ASN A 87 10.74 3.41 -3.54
C ASN A 87 10.34 4.61 -2.65
N GLU A 88 9.14 4.59 -2.08
CA GLU A 88 8.65 5.60 -1.14
C GLU A 88 8.71 5.17 0.33
N PHE A 89 9.23 3.97 0.63
CA PHE A 89 9.39 3.53 2.01
C PHE A 89 10.44 4.36 2.75
N GLU A 90 10.16 4.66 4.01
CA GLU A 90 10.96 5.50 4.88
C GLU A 90 11.10 4.88 6.27
N ASP A 91 12.25 5.11 6.92
CA ASP A 91 12.48 4.76 8.32
C ASP A 91 11.92 5.88 9.23
N ILE A 92 10.69 5.71 9.72
CA ILE A 92 9.92 6.77 10.43
C ILE A 92 9.34 6.35 11.77
N ALA A 93 9.55 5.10 12.16
CA ALA A 93 9.06 4.56 13.43
C ALA A 93 10.08 3.60 14.04
N THR A 94 9.84 3.15 15.27
CA THR A 94 10.69 2.12 15.89
C THR A 94 10.66 0.81 15.12
N THR A 95 9.50 0.48 14.54
CA THR A 95 9.30 -0.71 13.69
C THR A 95 8.56 -0.28 12.43
N ASN A 96 9.16 -0.55 11.28
CA ASN A 96 8.66 -0.11 9.98
C ASN A 96 8.17 -1.29 9.14
N ILE A 97 6.92 -1.25 8.69
CA ILE A 97 6.28 -2.29 7.90
C ILE A 97 5.89 -1.70 6.55
N GLY A 98 6.51 -2.21 5.48
CA GLY A 98 6.12 -1.89 4.11
C GLY A 98 4.99 -2.80 3.64
N TYR A 99 3.96 -2.24 3.03
CA TYR A 99 2.87 -3.01 2.41
C TYR A 99 2.67 -2.54 0.97
N THR A 100 3.04 -3.38 0.01
CA THR A 100 3.01 -3.05 -1.42
C THR A 100 2.22 -4.08 -2.22
N ALA A 101 1.61 -3.62 -3.32
CA ALA A 101 0.98 -4.50 -4.30
C ALA A 101 1.99 -5.43 -5.00
N GLY A 102 3.26 -5.06 -4.99
CA GLY A 102 4.28 -5.76 -5.74
C GLY A 102 4.29 -5.36 -7.22
N ILE A 103 4.72 -6.27 -8.07
CA ILE A 103 4.89 -6.02 -9.49
C ILE A 103 4.40 -7.23 -10.31
N GLU A 104 3.91 -6.97 -11.52
CA GLU A 104 3.39 -8.00 -12.43
C GLU A 104 4.50 -8.69 -13.24
N THR A 105 5.73 -8.14 -13.25
CA THR A 105 6.89 -8.70 -13.94
C THR A 105 7.63 -9.74 -13.10
N THR A 106 8.74 -10.28 -13.60
CA THR A 106 9.51 -11.35 -12.97
C THR A 106 10.70 -10.86 -12.14
N LYS A 107 10.92 -9.54 -12.08
CA LYS A 107 12.03 -8.94 -11.34
C LYS A 107 11.66 -7.54 -10.85
N VAL A 108 11.94 -7.22 -9.59
CA VAL A 108 11.76 -5.86 -9.03
C VAL A 108 12.99 -5.00 -9.35
N ALA A 109 12.82 -3.68 -9.34
CA ALA A 109 13.93 -2.76 -9.51
C ALA A 109 14.91 -2.82 -8.33
N PRO A 110 16.22 -2.55 -8.52
CA PRO A 110 17.21 -2.54 -7.43
C PRO A 110 16.82 -1.60 -6.29
N GLN A 111 16.28 -0.43 -6.62
CA GLN A 111 15.80 0.55 -5.65
C GLN A 111 14.67 0.00 -4.77
N TRP A 112 13.84 -0.90 -5.30
CA TRP A 112 12.79 -1.54 -4.50
C TRP A 112 13.37 -2.48 -3.44
N LEU A 113 14.44 -3.22 -3.78
CA LEU A 113 15.16 -4.02 -2.79
C LEU A 113 15.82 -3.14 -1.73
N GLU A 114 16.48 -2.05 -2.15
CA GLU A 114 17.11 -1.09 -1.24
C GLU A 114 16.12 -0.56 -0.21
N LYS A 115 15.00 -0.05 -0.69
CA LYS A 115 13.96 0.53 0.17
C LYS A 115 13.18 -0.51 0.97
N SER A 116 13.04 -1.73 0.47
CA SER A 116 12.47 -2.81 1.25
C SER A 116 13.41 -3.27 2.36
N ASN A 117 14.72 -3.23 2.16
CA ASN A 117 15.70 -3.66 3.16
C ASN A 117 15.87 -2.68 4.33
N ILE A 118 15.29 -1.48 4.27
CA ILE A 118 15.20 -0.59 5.45
C ILE A 118 13.95 -0.84 6.29
N MET A 119 13.04 -1.71 5.84
CA MET A 119 11.85 -2.11 6.61
C MET A 119 12.17 -3.29 7.52
N ASP A 120 11.51 -3.38 8.67
CA ASP A 120 11.59 -4.54 9.55
C ASP A 120 10.78 -5.72 9.01
N ARG A 121 9.76 -5.43 8.19
CA ARG A 121 8.91 -6.42 7.55
C ARG A 121 8.31 -5.88 6.25
N LEU A 122 8.20 -6.74 5.25
CA LEU A 122 7.53 -6.44 3.99
C LEU A 122 6.28 -7.30 3.84
N ILE A 123 5.17 -6.69 3.48
CA ILE A 123 3.91 -7.36 3.14
C ILE A 123 3.65 -7.15 1.65
N VAL A 124 3.33 -8.24 0.96
CA VAL A 124 2.90 -8.23 -0.45
C VAL A 124 1.56 -8.94 -0.62
N VAL A 125 0.89 -8.70 -1.75
CA VAL A 125 -0.49 -9.15 -1.96
C VAL A 125 -0.63 -10.55 -2.56
N SER A 126 0.47 -11.18 -2.96
CA SER A 126 0.41 -12.50 -3.62
C SER A 126 1.72 -13.27 -3.46
N ASN A 127 1.63 -14.61 -3.59
CA ASN A 127 2.81 -15.47 -3.66
C ASN A 127 3.71 -15.12 -4.84
N HIS A 128 3.13 -14.74 -6.00
CA HIS A 128 3.89 -14.24 -7.13
C HIS A 128 4.75 -13.03 -6.74
N SER A 129 4.17 -12.01 -6.14
CA SER A 129 4.92 -10.84 -5.68
C SER A 129 6.03 -11.22 -4.70
N LYS A 130 5.75 -12.13 -3.74
CA LYS A 130 6.76 -12.62 -2.80
C LYS A 130 7.92 -13.28 -3.53
N GLU A 131 7.63 -14.23 -4.42
CA GLU A 131 8.66 -14.92 -5.19
C GLU A 131 9.51 -13.97 -6.06
N VAL A 132 8.89 -12.95 -6.66
CA VAL A 132 9.60 -11.96 -7.46
C VAL A 132 10.60 -11.16 -6.60
N PHE A 133 10.22 -10.76 -5.39
CA PHE A 133 11.14 -10.09 -4.47
C PHE A 133 12.28 -11.02 -4.03
N GLU A 134 11.97 -12.25 -3.62
CA GLU A 134 12.96 -13.23 -3.14
C GLU A 134 13.95 -13.70 -4.24
N LYS A 135 13.48 -13.80 -5.49
CA LYS A 135 14.29 -14.22 -6.63
C LYS A 135 15.02 -13.09 -7.34
N SER A 136 14.74 -11.83 -6.99
CA SER A 136 15.44 -10.68 -7.56
C SER A 136 16.84 -10.54 -6.99
N VAL A 137 17.85 -10.77 -7.83
CA VAL A 137 19.25 -10.68 -7.46
C VAL A 137 19.95 -9.63 -8.32
N TYR A 138 20.74 -8.79 -7.70
CA TYR A 138 21.62 -7.81 -8.32
C TYR A 138 23.03 -7.96 -7.77
N THR A 139 23.99 -7.30 -8.39
CA THR A 139 25.37 -7.22 -7.90
C THR A 139 25.60 -5.83 -7.33
N ALA A 140 25.94 -5.76 -6.06
CA ALA A 140 26.44 -4.54 -5.43
C ALA A 140 27.98 -4.55 -5.55
N ILE A 141 28.56 -3.42 -5.96
CA ILE A 141 30.02 -3.25 -6.11
C ILE A 141 30.48 -2.24 -5.09
N ASN A 142 31.37 -2.64 -4.19
CA ASN A 142 32.03 -1.74 -3.28
C ASN A 142 32.97 -0.80 -4.08
N GLN A 143 32.71 0.50 -4.04
CA GLN A 143 33.44 1.46 -4.85
C GLN A 143 34.93 1.55 -4.49
N THR A 144 35.30 1.21 -3.25
CA THR A 144 36.69 1.27 -2.75
C THR A 144 37.40 -0.04 -2.99
N THR A 145 36.87 -1.18 -2.58
CA THR A 145 37.55 -2.49 -2.67
C THR A 145 37.32 -3.18 -4.01
N LYS A 146 36.33 -2.72 -4.81
CA LYS A 146 35.86 -3.36 -6.06
C LYS A 146 35.30 -4.78 -5.87
N GLU A 147 35.07 -5.17 -4.64
CA GLU A 147 34.40 -6.45 -4.33
C GLU A 147 32.95 -6.44 -4.80
N GLU A 148 32.56 -7.54 -5.39
CA GLU A 148 31.18 -7.79 -5.82
C GLU A 148 30.46 -8.66 -4.80
N THR A 149 29.27 -8.25 -4.40
CA THR A 149 28.43 -9.02 -3.50
C THR A 149 26.99 -9.11 -4.04
N PRO A 150 26.31 -10.26 -3.86
CA PRO A 150 24.88 -10.35 -4.21
C PRO A 150 24.06 -9.35 -3.41
N TYR A 151 23.22 -8.57 -4.10
CA TYR A 151 22.27 -7.67 -3.51
C TYR A 151 20.86 -8.23 -3.66
N ILE A 152 20.28 -8.66 -2.55
CA ILE A 152 19.02 -9.39 -2.47
C ILE A 152 18.11 -8.78 -1.40
N LEU A 153 16.85 -9.22 -1.36
CA LEU A 153 15.97 -8.92 -0.24
C LEU A 153 16.49 -9.61 1.03
N GLN A 154 16.66 -8.83 2.09
CA GLN A 154 17.04 -9.31 3.43
C GLN A 154 15.89 -9.26 4.42
N THR A 155 14.91 -8.39 4.15
CA THR A 155 13.74 -8.18 5.01
C THR A 155 12.78 -9.38 4.94
N PRO A 156 12.28 -9.88 6.07
CA PRO A 156 11.22 -10.88 6.10
C PRO A 156 10.00 -10.41 5.30
N ILE A 157 9.47 -11.30 4.44
CA ILE A 157 8.36 -11.00 3.55
C ILE A 157 7.18 -11.94 3.77
N ASP A 158 6.00 -11.37 3.94
CA ASP A 158 4.74 -12.08 4.14
C ASP A 158 3.74 -11.78 3.03
N VAL A 159 2.80 -12.70 2.84
CA VAL A 159 1.70 -12.52 1.89
C VAL A 159 0.40 -12.25 2.63
N VAL A 160 -0.21 -11.10 2.33
CA VAL A 160 -1.57 -10.77 2.76
C VAL A 160 -2.37 -10.39 1.52
N ASN A 161 -3.23 -11.30 1.07
CA ASN A 161 -4.04 -11.08 -0.12
C ASN A 161 -4.98 -9.88 0.03
N TYR A 162 -5.40 -9.29 -1.08
CA TYR A 162 -6.40 -8.24 -1.08
C TYR A 162 -7.70 -8.71 -0.42
N PRO A 163 -8.27 -7.95 0.51
CA PRO A 163 -9.58 -8.22 1.02
C PRO A 163 -10.64 -7.98 -0.05
N VAL A 164 -11.75 -8.70 0.03
CA VAL A 164 -12.90 -8.52 -0.84
C VAL A 164 -14.07 -8.00 -0.03
N LYS A 165 -14.61 -6.85 -0.43
CA LYS A 165 -15.85 -6.36 0.13
C LYS A 165 -17.02 -7.16 -0.44
N ARG A 166 -17.76 -7.83 0.43
CA ARG A 166 -19.00 -8.50 0.06
C ARG A 166 -20.15 -7.49 0.09
N TYR A 167 -20.92 -7.45 -0.97
CA TYR A 167 -22.13 -6.67 -1.06
C TYR A 167 -23.32 -7.65 -0.98
N GLU A 168 -24.15 -7.45 0.01
CA GLU A 168 -25.42 -8.18 0.14
C GLU A 168 -26.53 -7.33 -0.48
N ASN A 169 -27.52 -7.99 -1.08
CA ASN A 169 -28.69 -7.34 -1.66
C ASN A 169 -28.37 -6.28 -2.73
N LEU A 170 -27.46 -6.59 -3.66
CA LEU A 170 -27.29 -5.75 -4.83
C LEU A 170 -28.58 -5.71 -5.65
N PRO A 171 -29.00 -4.52 -6.14
CA PRO A 171 -30.13 -4.45 -7.04
C PRO A 171 -29.86 -5.24 -8.31
N GLU A 172 -30.86 -5.95 -8.79
CA GLU A 172 -30.82 -6.59 -10.10
C GLU A 172 -30.76 -5.49 -11.16
N VAL A 173 -29.81 -5.57 -12.06
CA VAL A 173 -29.63 -4.61 -13.15
C VAL A 173 -30.00 -5.30 -14.44
N GLU A 174 -31.14 -4.91 -15.03
CA GLU A 174 -31.51 -5.32 -16.37
C GLU A 174 -30.67 -4.52 -17.37
N LEU A 175 -29.91 -5.23 -18.20
CA LEU A 175 -29.11 -4.64 -19.27
C LEU A 175 -29.69 -5.11 -20.61
N ASP A 176 -30.10 -4.15 -21.45
CA ASP A 176 -30.47 -4.43 -22.84
C ASP A 176 -29.17 -4.51 -23.66
N LEU A 177 -28.66 -5.74 -23.83
CA LEU A 177 -27.42 -6.01 -24.52
C LEU A 177 -27.69 -6.71 -25.86
N GLU A 178 -26.95 -6.32 -26.89
CA GLU A 178 -27.13 -6.84 -28.26
C GLU A 178 -26.84 -8.35 -28.41
N TYR A 179 -25.99 -8.90 -27.53
CA TYR A 179 -25.54 -10.28 -27.62
C TYR A 179 -25.90 -11.07 -26.36
N ASP A 180 -26.14 -12.37 -26.49
CA ASP A 180 -26.41 -13.30 -25.38
C ASP A 180 -25.18 -13.49 -24.45
N PHE A 181 -23.98 -13.21 -24.95
CA PHE A 181 -22.74 -13.28 -24.18
C PHE A 181 -21.93 -11.98 -24.33
N ASN A 182 -21.58 -11.38 -23.21
CA ASN A 182 -20.88 -10.10 -23.17
C ASN A 182 -19.70 -10.14 -22.21
N PHE A 183 -18.60 -9.48 -22.59
CA PHE A 183 -17.45 -9.27 -21.72
C PHE A 183 -17.58 -7.92 -21.01
N LEU A 184 -17.44 -7.91 -19.68
CA LEU A 184 -17.33 -6.68 -18.90
C LEU A 184 -15.86 -6.36 -18.63
N CYS A 185 -15.41 -5.17 -19.05
CA CYS A 185 -14.11 -4.62 -18.71
C CYS A 185 -14.28 -3.32 -17.92
N VAL A 186 -13.83 -3.31 -16.67
CA VAL A 186 -13.81 -2.12 -15.82
C VAL A 186 -12.37 -1.75 -15.55
N SER A 187 -11.85 -0.75 -16.25
CA SER A 187 -10.46 -0.32 -16.07
C SER A 187 -10.27 1.15 -16.43
N GLN A 188 -9.20 1.74 -15.92
CA GLN A 188 -8.77 3.04 -16.39
C GLN A 188 -8.21 2.92 -17.81
N MET A 189 -8.70 3.75 -18.74
CA MET A 189 -8.19 3.78 -20.11
C MET A 189 -6.77 4.34 -20.12
N GLY A 190 -5.84 3.57 -20.65
CA GLY A 190 -4.43 3.98 -20.75
C GLY A 190 -3.56 2.93 -21.44
N PRO A 191 -2.37 3.32 -21.94
CA PRO A 191 -1.48 2.44 -22.70
C PRO A 191 -1.13 1.12 -21.97
N ARG A 192 -0.93 1.18 -20.66
CA ARG A 192 -0.62 0.00 -19.83
C ARG A 192 -1.73 -1.06 -19.84
N LYS A 193 -2.98 -0.66 -20.02
CA LYS A 193 -4.11 -1.58 -20.02
C LYS A 193 -4.39 -2.19 -21.38
N ASN A 194 -3.71 -1.68 -22.43
CA ASN A 194 -3.82 -2.15 -23.80
C ASN A 194 -5.26 -2.33 -24.29
N ILE A 195 -6.14 -1.43 -23.86
CA ILE A 195 -7.53 -1.39 -24.35
C ILE A 195 -7.50 -0.58 -25.64
N PRO A 196 -7.88 -1.16 -26.79
CA PRO A 196 -7.94 -0.44 -28.06
C PRO A 196 -8.97 0.71 -27.95
N ASN A 197 -8.63 1.84 -28.56
CA ASN A 197 -9.53 2.98 -28.72
C ASN A 197 -10.57 2.67 -29.81
#